data_458e5fe135726a3afc1a80ce08aaebd3
#
_entry.id   458e5fe135726a3afc1a80ce08aaebd3
#
_cell.length_a   1.000
_cell.length_b   1.000
_cell.length_c   1.000
_cell.angle_alpha   90.00
_cell.angle_beta   90.00
_cell.angle_gamma   90.00
#
_symmetry.space_group_name_H-M   'P 1'
#
loop_
_entity.id
_entity.type
_entity.pdbx_description
1 polymer ?
#
loop_
_entity_poly.entity_id
_entity_poly.type
_entity_poly.pdbx_seq_one_letter_code
_entity_poly.pdbx_strand_id
1 'polypeptide(L)'
;MKSVIFCVALSTLAVLNAFGQEQSIPSRKWGAEVNLLWPIFPGNIYKGQATYETWRKNDLAGDVFMGFHIRPSEFREEEGDFANYALTFGYRQFVWKGLHAELYNAFGPGFNRNNPVDGKDYTSWDYEVGLLTGYRWEFVNKEKREEMKFSPYVSTQHGFYYVASKSNPHPIIGSTGERPIYVGTLNFGVRF
;
A
#
# COMPACT_ATOMS: atom_id res chain seq x y z
N MET A 1 -4.44 16.96 14.42
CA MET A 1 -5.78 16.41 14.27
C MET A 1 -6.56 16.95 13.07
N LYS A 2 -6.62 18.27 12.81
CA LYS A 2 -7.39 18.84 11.68
C LYS A 2 -6.93 18.34 10.30
N SER A 3 -5.63 18.15 10.08
CA SER A 3 -5.09 17.67 8.79
C SER A 3 -5.41 16.20 8.49
N VAL A 4 -5.50 15.33 9.50
CA VAL A 4 -5.83 13.91 9.33
C VAL A 4 -7.29 13.75 8.90
N ILE A 5 -8.20 14.55 9.49
CA ILE A 5 -9.63 14.55 9.14
C ILE A 5 -9.81 15.00 7.68
N PHE A 6 -9.01 15.95 7.20
CA PHE A 6 -9.07 16.44 5.83
C PHE A 6 -8.61 15.37 4.81
N CYS A 7 -7.55 14.62 5.10
CA CYS A 7 -7.09 13.54 4.23
C CYS A 7 -8.08 12.37 4.16
N VAL A 8 -8.69 12.00 5.29
CA VAL A 8 -9.74 10.96 5.33
C VAL A 8 -10.98 11.43 4.57
N ALA A 9 -11.39 12.70 4.71
CA ALA A 9 -12.53 13.26 3.98
C ALA A 9 -12.29 13.32 2.48
N LEU A 10 -11.08 13.66 2.02
CA LEU A 10 -10.73 13.68 0.59
C LEU A 10 -10.74 12.28 -0.03
N SER A 11 -10.23 11.28 0.69
CA SER A 11 -10.25 9.89 0.23
C SER A 11 -11.68 9.34 0.16
N THR A 12 -12.55 9.71 1.09
CA THR A 12 -13.97 9.30 1.09
C THR A 12 -14.77 9.96 -0.04
N LEU A 13 -14.50 11.24 -0.34
CA LEU A 13 -15.13 11.94 -1.46
C LEU A 13 -14.70 11.37 -2.83
N ALA A 14 -13.44 10.99 -3.00
CA ALA A 14 -12.95 10.35 -4.22
C ALA A 14 -13.61 8.99 -4.47
N VAL A 15 -13.83 8.21 -3.40
CA VAL A 15 -14.54 6.92 -3.46
C VAL A 15 -16.02 7.12 -3.82
N LEU A 16 -16.71 8.09 -3.22
CA LEU A 16 -18.14 8.34 -3.48
C LEU A 16 -18.42 8.82 -4.90
N ASN A 17 -17.55 9.61 -5.51
CA ASN A 17 -17.69 10.02 -6.91
C ASN A 17 -17.42 8.89 -7.92
N ALA A 18 -16.74 7.81 -7.52
CA ALA A 18 -16.45 6.67 -8.37
C ALA A 18 -17.69 5.75 -8.58
N PHE A 19 -18.68 5.79 -7.68
CA PHE A 19 -19.88 4.92 -7.78
C PHE A 19 -20.95 5.41 -8.75
N GLY A 20 -20.77 6.55 -9.41
CA GLY A 20 -21.82 7.22 -10.20
C GLY A 20 -21.77 7.04 -11.72
N GLN A 21 -20.90 6.19 -12.28
CA GLN A 21 -20.79 6.07 -13.75
C GLN A 21 -21.09 4.65 -14.25
N GLU A 22 -22.15 4.54 -15.05
CA GLU A 22 -22.51 3.32 -15.79
C GLU A 22 -21.40 2.86 -16.75
N GLN A 23 -21.14 1.55 -16.76
CA GLN A 23 -20.17 0.92 -17.64
C GLN A 23 -20.69 -0.30 -18.38
N SER A 24 -20.30 -0.39 -19.64
CA SER A 24 -20.71 -1.39 -20.60
C SER A 24 -19.64 -2.43 -20.97
N ILE A 25 -18.68 -2.77 -20.10
CA ILE A 25 -17.67 -3.82 -20.38
C ILE A 25 -17.53 -4.70 -19.16
N PRO A 26 -17.62 -6.06 -19.28
CA PRO A 26 -17.33 -6.96 -18.18
C PRO A 26 -15.83 -6.87 -17.86
N SER A 27 -15.48 -5.99 -16.96
CA SER A 27 -14.12 -5.86 -16.46
C SER A 27 -13.91 -6.88 -15.35
N ARG A 28 -12.77 -7.55 -15.36
CA ARG A 28 -12.29 -8.30 -14.19
C ARG A 28 -12.01 -7.32 -13.07
N LYS A 29 -12.98 -7.22 -12.19
CA LYS A 29 -12.96 -6.19 -11.15
C LYS A 29 -12.04 -6.53 -9.99
N TRP A 30 -11.88 -7.83 -9.72
CA TRP A 30 -11.07 -8.29 -8.62
C TRP A 30 -9.63 -8.56 -9.04
N GLY A 31 -8.72 -8.39 -8.11
CA GLY A 31 -7.33 -8.77 -8.28
C GLY A 31 -6.68 -9.08 -6.93
N ALA A 32 -5.53 -9.70 -7.00
CA ALA A 32 -4.65 -9.94 -5.85
C ALA A 32 -3.22 -9.55 -6.23
N GLU A 33 -2.52 -8.94 -5.31
CA GLU A 33 -1.11 -8.52 -5.48
C GLU A 33 -0.27 -8.99 -4.29
N VAL A 34 0.98 -9.35 -4.57
CA VAL A 34 2.02 -9.59 -3.56
C VAL A 34 3.25 -8.77 -3.90
N ASN A 35 3.91 -8.25 -2.88
CA ASN A 35 5.17 -7.53 -3.06
C ASN A 35 6.32 -8.52 -3.18
N LEU A 36 7.14 -8.38 -4.21
CA LEU A 36 8.30 -9.24 -4.49
C LEU A 36 9.61 -8.65 -3.98
N LEU A 37 9.69 -7.33 -3.83
CA LEU A 37 10.91 -6.65 -3.46
C LEU A 37 11.17 -6.69 -1.96
N TRP A 38 10.19 -6.41 -1.15
CA TRP A 38 10.35 -6.20 0.30
C TRP A 38 10.76 -7.43 1.11
N PRO A 39 10.40 -8.67 0.73
CA PRO A 39 10.97 -9.85 1.37
C PRO A 39 12.48 -9.96 1.23
N ILE A 40 13.07 -9.33 0.17
CA ILE A 40 14.49 -9.37 -0.17
C ILE A 40 15.20 -8.09 0.28
N PHE A 41 14.59 -6.93 0.00
CA PHE A 41 15.15 -5.62 0.32
C PHE A 41 14.06 -4.63 0.78
N PRO A 42 14.14 -4.07 1.99
CA PRO A 42 15.20 -4.21 3.00
C PRO A 42 15.27 -5.57 3.68
N GLY A 43 14.37 -6.49 3.35
CA GLY A 43 14.31 -7.84 3.85
C GLY A 43 13.20 -8.05 4.90
N ASN A 44 12.70 -9.28 4.94
CA ASN A 44 11.76 -9.77 5.94
C ASN A 44 10.45 -8.96 6.07
N ILE A 45 10.00 -8.31 4.98
CA ILE A 45 8.72 -7.60 4.96
C ILE A 45 7.83 -8.22 3.89
N TYR A 46 6.64 -8.65 4.29
CA TYR A 46 5.67 -9.31 3.43
C TYR A 46 4.43 -8.42 3.28
N LYS A 47 4.06 -8.10 2.04
CA LYS A 47 2.85 -7.34 1.74
C LYS A 47 2.02 -8.10 0.72
N GLY A 48 0.74 -8.24 1.01
CA GLY A 48 -0.26 -8.78 0.10
C GLY A 48 -1.54 -7.96 0.16
N GLN A 49 -2.23 -7.83 -0.97
CA GLN A 49 -3.45 -7.05 -1.03
C GLN A 49 -4.43 -7.59 -2.08
N ALA A 50 -5.72 -7.48 -1.78
CA ALA A 50 -6.80 -7.60 -2.74
C ALA A 50 -7.06 -6.22 -3.36
N THR A 51 -7.40 -6.20 -4.64
CA THR A 51 -7.77 -4.99 -5.37
C THR A 51 -9.15 -5.15 -5.98
N TYR A 52 -9.88 -4.04 -6.09
CA TYR A 52 -11.19 -4.01 -6.75
C TYR A 52 -11.28 -2.78 -7.65
N GLU A 53 -11.52 -3.00 -8.95
CA GLU A 53 -11.72 -1.93 -9.91
C GLU A 53 -13.12 -1.34 -9.71
N THR A 54 -13.18 -0.11 -9.23
CA THR A 54 -14.42 0.60 -8.95
C THR A 54 -15.06 1.18 -10.21
N TRP A 55 -14.23 1.63 -11.15
CA TRP A 55 -14.66 2.18 -12.43
C TRP A 55 -13.54 2.12 -13.47
N ARG A 56 -13.94 2.16 -14.76
CA ARG A 56 -13.04 2.27 -15.90
C ARG A 56 -13.70 3.07 -17.02
N LYS A 57 -12.92 3.96 -17.65
CA LYS A 57 -13.33 4.68 -18.86
C LYS A 57 -12.11 4.88 -19.75
N ASN A 58 -12.04 4.21 -20.88
CA ASN A 58 -10.87 4.18 -21.75
C ASN A 58 -9.60 3.69 -21.02
N ASP A 59 -8.57 4.53 -21.00
CA ASP A 59 -7.31 4.25 -20.28
C ASP A 59 -7.33 4.71 -18.81
N LEU A 60 -8.41 5.36 -18.38
CA LEU A 60 -8.62 5.77 -17.00
C LEU A 60 -9.30 4.66 -16.21
N ALA A 61 -8.86 4.42 -14.99
CA ALA A 61 -9.51 3.47 -14.09
C ALA A 61 -9.22 3.82 -12.63
N GLY A 62 -10.10 3.39 -11.72
CA GLY A 62 -9.90 3.53 -10.29
C GLY A 62 -9.96 2.16 -9.62
N ASP A 63 -8.94 1.83 -8.83
CA ASP A 63 -8.90 0.64 -7.98
C ASP A 63 -8.92 1.05 -6.51
N VAL A 64 -9.75 0.44 -5.70
CA VAL A 64 -9.56 0.38 -4.25
C VAL A 64 -8.78 -0.87 -3.91
N PHE A 65 -8.01 -0.81 -2.84
CA PHE A 65 -7.30 -1.98 -2.36
C PHE A 65 -7.35 -2.09 -0.83
N MET A 66 -7.24 -3.32 -0.36
CA MET A 66 -7.09 -3.66 1.05
C MET A 66 -6.17 -4.86 1.19
N GLY A 67 -5.32 -4.85 2.19
CA GLY A 67 -4.36 -5.91 2.39
C GLY A 67 -3.66 -5.82 3.73
N PHE A 68 -2.51 -6.42 3.80
CA PHE A 68 -1.69 -6.45 5.00
C PHE A 68 -0.22 -6.22 4.66
N HIS A 69 0.48 -5.73 5.65
CA HIS A 69 1.91 -5.58 5.70
C HIS A 69 2.39 -6.25 6.99
N ILE A 70 3.30 -7.20 6.87
CA ILE A 70 3.83 -7.97 7.99
C ILE A 70 5.34 -7.90 7.94
N ARG A 71 5.95 -7.43 9.01
CA ARG A 71 7.37 -7.58 9.31
C ARG A 71 7.46 -8.47 10.56
N PRO A 72 7.78 -9.77 10.41
CA PRO A 72 8.02 -10.65 11.54
C PRO A 72 9.18 -10.13 12.39
N SER A 73 9.21 -10.57 13.64
CA SER A 73 10.28 -10.21 14.58
C SER A 73 11.65 -10.58 14.01
N GLU A 74 12.53 -9.60 13.96
CA GLU A 74 13.92 -9.73 13.51
C GLU A 74 14.80 -8.80 14.33
N PHE A 75 15.89 -9.34 14.85
CA PHE A 75 16.87 -8.52 15.56
C PHE A 75 17.75 -7.76 14.57
N ARG A 76 17.88 -6.45 14.77
CA ARG A 76 18.84 -5.59 14.08
C ARG A 76 19.57 -4.75 15.11
N GLU A 77 20.89 -4.64 14.97
CA GLU A 77 21.72 -3.90 15.93
C GLU A 77 21.24 -2.46 16.16
N GLU A 78 20.74 -1.81 15.13
CA GLU A 78 20.28 -0.42 15.18
C GLU A 78 18.85 -0.25 15.72
N GLU A 79 18.00 -1.27 15.58
CA GLU A 79 16.56 -1.19 15.88
C GLU A 79 16.15 -2.07 17.07
N GLY A 80 16.99 -3.04 17.46
CA GLY A 80 16.63 -4.10 18.38
C GLY A 80 15.76 -5.18 17.70
N ASP A 81 14.99 -5.91 18.47
CA ASP A 81 14.05 -6.91 17.99
C ASP A 81 12.72 -6.24 17.64
N PHE A 82 12.49 -5.98 16.36
CA PHE A 82 11.34 -5.23 15.87
C PHE A 82 10.40 -6.06 15.01
N ALA A 83 9.12 -5.99 15.32
CA ALA A 83 8.03 -6.54 14.53
C ALA A 83 6.96 -5.49 14.23
N ASN A 84 6.33 -5.56 13.06
CA ASN A 84 5.23 -4.68 12.70
C ASN A 84 4.16 -5.44 11.92
N TYR A 85 2.89 -5.16 12.25
CA TYR A 85 1.73 -5.77 11.61
C TYR A 85 0.74 -4.67 11.28
N ALA A 86 0.47 -4.42 10.02
CA ALA A 86 -0.42 -3.36 9.61
C ALA A 86 -1.46 -3.83 8.59
N LEU A 87 -2.68 -3.35 8.74
CA LEU A 87 -3.70 -3.36 7.71
C LEU A 87 -3.39 -2.23 6.72
N THR A 88 -3.36 -2.55 5.43
CA THR A 88 -3.13 -1.57 4.36
C THR A 88 -4.40 -1.36 3.57
N PHE A 89 -4.67 -0.13 3.15
CA PHE A 89 -5.82 0.20 2.33
C PHE A 89 -5.57 1.50 1.57
N GLY A 90 -6.29 1.67 0.48
CA GLY A 90 -6.13 2.89 -0.30
C GLY A 90 -6.87 2.89 -1.61
N TYR A 91 -6.49 3.86 -2.43
CA TYR A 91 -7.06 4.08 -3.75
C TYR A 91 -5.95 4.34 -4.76
N ARG A 92 -6.07 3.70 -5.93
CA ARG A 92 -5.15 3.84 -7.06
C ARG A 92 -5.90 4.39 -8.25
N GLN A 93 -5.44 5.52 -8.77
CA GLN A 93 -5.97 6.17 -9.95
C GLN A 93 -5.06 5.91 -11.15
N PHE A 94 -5.52 5.15 -12.13
CA PHE A 94 -4.86 5.02 -13.43
C PHE A 94 -5.20 6.23 -14.29
N VAL A 95 -4.15 6.85 -14.84
CA VAL A 95 -4.27 8.07 -15.64
C VAL A 95 -3.94 7.86 -17.12
N TRP A 96 -3.13 6.84 -17.44
CA TRP A 96 -2.76 6.50 -18.81
C TRP A 96 -2.06 5.14 -18.88
N LYS A 97 -2.59 4.18 -19.67
CA LYS A 97 -1.94 2.90 -20.03
C LYS A 97 -1.20 2.17 -18.90
N GLY A 98 -1.70 2.19 -17.70
CA GLY A 98 -1.04 1.56 -16.55
C GLY A 98 -0.25 2.52 -15.65
N LEU A 99 0.03 3.75 -16.11
CA LEU A 99 0.54 4.81 -15.24
C LEU A 99 -0.52 5.18 -14.20
N HIS A 100 -0.15 5.22 -12.94
CA HIS A 100 -1.08 5.50 -11.85
C HIS A 100 -0.45 6.28 -10.70
N ALA A 101 -1.32 6.94 -9.95
CA ALA A 101 -1.05 7.49 -8.64
C ALA A 101 -1.83 6.68 -7.59
N GLU A 102 -1.25 6.49 -6.42
CA GLU A 102 -1.83 5.71 -5.32
C GLU A 102 -1.80 6.52 -4.02
N LEU A 103 -2.96 6.62 -3.37
CA LEU A 103 -3.06 7.05 -2.00
C LEU A 103 -3.04 5.80 -1.11
N TYR A 104 -1.97 5.66 -0.36
CA TYR A 104 -1.68 4.53 0.51
C TYR A 104 -1.94 4.90 1.97
N ASN A 105 -2.54 3.99 2.70
CA ASN A 105 -2.68 4.08 4.14
C ASN A 105 -2.31 2.74 4.77
N ALA A 106 -1.73 2.77 5.95
CA ALA A 106 -1.51 1.60 6.79
C ALA A 106 -1.79 1.93 8.25
N PHE A 107 -2.32 0.96 8.98
CA PHE A 107 -2.60 1.09 10.40
C PHE A 107 -2.35 -0.23 11.10
N GLY A 108 -1.60 -0.18 12.21
CA GLY A 108 -1.35 -1.38 13.00
C GLY A 108 -0.32 -1.21 14.09
N PRO A 109 -0.13 -2.27 14.91
CA PRO A 109 0.84 -2.26 15.99
C PRO A 109 2.26 -2.53 15.50
N GLY A 110 3.20 -1.83 16.14
CA GLY A 110 4.62 -2.11 16.12
C GLY A 110 5.09 -2.56 17.50
N PHE A 111 5.95 -3.55 17.55
CA PHE A 111 6.54 -4.10 18.78
C PHE A 111 8.06 -4.01 18.66
N ASN A 112 8.69 -3.43 19.65
CA ASN A 112 10.14 -3.45 19.77
C ASN A 112 10.53 -4.01 21.13
N ARG A 113 11.40 -5.01 21.11
CA ARG A 113 11.93 -5.62 22.32
C ARG A 113 13.42 -5.39 22.41
N ASN A 114 13.92 -5.30 23.64
CA ASN A 114 15.34 -5.05 23.92
C ASN A 114 15.88 -3.87 23.11
N ASN A 115 15.23 -2.71 23.22
CA ASN A 115 15.67 -1.51 22.53
C ASN A 115 17.16 -1.24 22.79
N PRO A 116 18.00 -1.03 21.76
CA PRO A 116 19.43 -0.86 21.92
C PRO A 116 19.84 0.43 22.67
N VAL A 117 18.92 1.40 22.79
CA VAL A 117 19.18 2.66 23.50
C VAL A 117 19.02 2.52 25.01
N ASP A 118 17.99 1.82 25.49
CA ASP A 118 17.63 1.78 26.90
C ASP A 118 17.23 0.39 27.43
N GLY A 119 17.28 -0.64 26.58
CA GLY A 119 16.96 -2.02 26.95
C GLY A 119 15.48 -2.28 27.24
N LYS A 120 14.58 -1.35 26.94
CA LYS A 120 13.16 -1.48 27.23
C LYS A 120 12.36 -2.03 26.06
N ASP A 121 11.15 -2.52 26.37
CA ASP A 121 10.17 -2.93 25.40
C ASP A 121 9.20 -1.78 25.07
N TYR A 122 8.89 -1.62 23.78
CA TYR A 122 7.96 -0.61 23.29
C TYR A 122 6.87 -1.25 22.44
N THR A 123 5.66 -0.70 22.55
CA THR A 123 4.54 -1.02 21.66
C THR A 123 3.97 0.29 21.16
N SER A 124 3.87 0.42 19.84
CA SER A 124 3.25 1.57 19.18
C SER A 124 2.04 1.14 18.37
N TRP A 125 1.14 2.10 18.13
CA TRP A 125 0.10 2.02 17.11
C TRP A 125 0.36 3.12 16.10
N ASP A 126 0.71 2.71 14.90
CA ASP A 126 1.15 3.63 13.85
C ASP A 126 0.07 3.75 12.77
N TYR A 127 -0.11 4.97 12.30
CA TYR A 127 -0.89 5.26 11.11
C TYR A 127 0.02 5.90 10.08
N GLU A 128 0.09 5.28 8.93
CA GLU A 128 0.90 5.73 7.80
C GLU A 128 -0.01 6.25 6.69
N VAL A 129 0.40 7.35 6.07
CA VAL A 129 -0.22 7.87 4.86
C VAL A 129 0.86 8.16 3.84
N GLY A 130 0.64 7.73 2.60
CA GLY A 130 1.62 7.90 1.53
C GLY A 130 0.98 8.23 0.20
N LEU A 131 1.77 8.90 -0.65
CA LEU A 131 1.45 9.14 -2.05
C LEU A 131 2.53 8.46 -2.90
N LEU A 132 2.09 7.52 -3.72
CA LEU A 132 2.96 6.75 -4.60
C LEU A 132 2.55 6.99 -6.04
N THR A 133 3.51 6.87 -6.93
CA THR A 133 3.30 6.82 -8.37
C THR A 133 3.87 5.52 -8.91
N GLY A 134 3.32 5.00 -9.99
CA GLY A 134 3.80 3.73 -10.50
C GLY A 134 3.29 3.40 -11.88
N TYR A 135 3.72 2.25 -12.35
CA TYR A 135 3.30 1.72 -13.63
C TYR A 135 2.95 0.23 -13.51
N ARG A 136 1.85 -0.17 -14.16
CA ARG A 136 1.40 -1.57 -14.27
C ARG A 136 1.60 -2.07 -15.70
N TRP A 137 2.34 -3.16 -15.85
CA TRP A 137 2.47 -3.90 -17.11
C TRP A 137 1.56 -5.11 -17.08
N GLU A 138 0.53 -5.12 -17.92
CA GLU A 138 -0.34 -6.27 -18.11
C GLU A 138 0.23 -7.16 -19.23
N PHE A 139 0.36 -8.47 -18.98
CA PHE A 139 0.96 -9.41 -19.93
C PHE A 139 -0.05 -9.95 -20.96
N VAL A 140 -1.31 -9.59 -20.82
CA VAL A 140 -2.39 -10.05 -21.69
C VAL A 140 -2.80 -8.93 -22.64
N ASN A 141 -2.78 -9.23 -23.96
CA ASN A 141 -3.28 -8.31 -24.96
C ASN A 141 -4.77 -8.02 -24.72
N LYS A 142 -5.20 -6.77 -24.94
CA LYS A 142 -6.58 -6.31 -24.72
C LYS A 142 -7.61 -7.21 -25.42
N GLU A 143 -7.32 -7.70 -26.63
CA GLU A 143 -8.20 -8.56 -27.42
C GLU A 143 -8.39 -9.96 -26.82
N LYS A 144 -7.36 -10.52 -26.17
CA LYS A 144 -7.40 -11.83 -25.51
C LYS A 144 -7.84 -11.76 -24.05
N ARG A 145 -7.97 -10.57 -23.51
CA ARG A 145 -8.30 -10.35 -22.10
C ARG A 145 -9.68 -10.91 -21.72
N GLU A 146 -10.64 -10.86 -22.64
CA GLU A 146 -11.99 -11.37 -22.41
C GLU A 146 -12.04 -12.90 -22.40
N GLU A 147 -11.15 -13.56 -23.13
CA GLU A 147 -11.08 -15.02 -23.23
C GLU A 147 -10.35 -15.69 -22.05
N MET A 148 -9.45 -14.96 -21.40
CA MET A 148 -8.63 -15.52 -20.33
C MET A 148 -9.31 -15.37 -18.96
N LYS A 149 -9.32 -16.44 -18.16
CA LYS A 149 -9.85 -16.41 -16.78
C LYS A 149 -9.02 -15.51 -15.85
N PHE A 150 -7.73 -15.35 -16.13
CA PHE A 150 -6.78 -14.60 -15.32
C PHE A 150 -5.96 -13.65 -16.18
N SER A 151 -5.65 -12.47 -15.65
CA SER A 151 -4.78 -11.50 -16.30
C SER A 151 -3.61 -11.15 -15.36
N PRO A 152 -2.46 -11.82 -15.55
CA PRO A 152 -1.27 -11.52 -14.74
C PRO A 152 -0.67 -10.17 -15.14
N TYR A 153 -0.07 -9.49 -14.14
CA TYR A 153 0.63 -8.23 -14.33
C TYR A 153 1.76 -8.07 -13.33
N VAL A 154 2.66 -7.16 -13.65
CA VAL A 154 3.68 -6.64 -12.74
C VAL A 154 3.43 -5.15 -12.57
N SER A 155 3.61 -4.63 -11.37
CA SER A 155 3.57 -3.20 -11.13
C SER A 155 4.75 -2.74 -10.27
N THR A 156 5.28 -1.56 -10.60
CA THR A 156 6.22 -0.84 -9.76
C THR A 156 5.52 0.38 -9.19
N GLN A 157 5.91 0.74 -7.97
CA GLN A 157 5.45 1.96 -7.33
C GLN A 157 6.61 2.58 -6.58
N HIS A 158 6.65 3.89 -6.51
CA HIS A 158 7.61 4.63 -5.72
C HIS A 158 6.98 5.94 -5.25
N GLY A 159 7.45 6.44 -4.13
CA GLY A 159 6.94 7.69 -3.56
C GLY A 159 7.35 7.84 -2.12
N PHE A 160 6.53 8.55 -1.38
CA PHE A 160 6.81 8.85 0.01
C PHE A 160 5.62 8.51 0.87
N TYR A 161 5.89 8.01 2.06
CA TYR A 161 4.89 7.91 3.11
C TYR A 161 5.35 8.66 4.36
N TYR A 162 4.40 8.99 5.19
CA TYR A 162 4.59 9.69 6.43
C TYR A 162 3.84 8.98 7.55
N VAL A 163 4.48 8.84 8.70
CA VAL A 163 3.83 8.29 9.90
C VAL A 163 3.09 9.43 10.59
N ALA A 164 1.75 9.42 10.44
CA ALA A 164 0.89 10.52 10.87
C ALA A 164 0.55 10.50 12.36
N SER A 165 0.55 9.33 12.99
CA SER A 165 0.32 9.21 14.44
C SER A 165 1.13 8.05 15.02
N LYS A 166 1.57 8.25 16.25
CA LYS A 166 2.27 7.25 17.04
C LYS A 166 1.80 7.33 18.48
N SER A 167 1.65 6.18 19.09
CA SER A 167 1.46 6.04 20.53
C SER A 167 2.67 5.30 21.10
N ASN A 168 3.21 5.78 22.22
CA ASN A 168 4.37 5.18 22.88
C ASN A 168 5.54 4.91 21.90
N PRO A 169 6.08 5.95 21.24
CA PRO A 169 7.00 5.79 20.14
C PRO A 169 8.33 5.22 20.60
N HIS A 170 8.86 4.32 19.80
CA HIS A 170 10.21 3.80 19.95
C HIS A 170 11.25 4.93 19.78
N PRO A 171 12.28 5.08 20.63
CA PRO A 171 13.25 6.18 20.58
C PRO A 171 13.92 6.37 19.21
N ILE A 172 14.27 5.29 18.51
CA ILE A 172 14.90 5.34 17.20
C ILE A 172 13.87 5.59 16.09
N ILE A 173 12.80 4.76 16.03
CA ILE A 173 11.76 4.87 15.02
C ILE A 173 10.94 6.14 15.22
N GLY A 174 10.79 6.61 16.45
CA GLY A 174 10.18 7.90 16.77
C GLY A 174 10.80 9.06 16.00
N SER A 175 12.11 9.09 15.91
CA SER A 175 12.84 10.14 15.19
C SER A 175 12.69 10.05 13.65
N THR A 176 12.56 8.85 13.09
CA THR A 176 12.39 8.65 11.64
C THR A 176 10.97 8.99 11.17
N GLY A 177 9.96 8.85 12.03
CA GLY A 177 8.57 9.14 11.71
C GLY A 177 8.23 10.62 11.53
N GLU A 178 9.14 11.52 11.81
CA GLU A 178 8.97 12.96 11.59
C GLU A 178 9.34 13.39 10.17
N ARG A 179 9.84 12.48 9.35
CA ARG A 179 10.28 12.76 7.97
C ARG A 179 9.53 11.91 6.97
N PRO A 180 9.26 12.42 5.77
CA PRO A 180 8.79 11.58 4.67
C PRO A 180 9.79 10.48 4.39
N ILE A 181 9.31 9.24 4.33
CA ILE A 181 10.15 8.07 4.06
C ILE A 181 9.92 7.67 2.61
N TYR A 182 10.99 7.61 1.82
CA TYR A 182 10.91 7.12 0.45
C TYR A 182 10.71 5.61 0.44
N VAL A 183 9.82 5.15 -0.44
CA VAL A 183 9.52 3.74 -0.64
C VAL A 183 9.47 3.38 -2.10
N GLY A 184 9.99 2.21 -2.44
CA GLY A 184 9.86 1.57 -3.75
C GLY A 184 9.27 0.18 -3.59
N THR A 185 8.40 -0.24 -4.50
CA THR A 185 7.78 -1.56 -4.50
C THR A 185 7.86 -2.19 -5.88
N LEU A 186 7.95 -3.51 -5.92
CA LEU A 186 7.74 -4.34 -7.09
C LEU A 186 6.70 -5.39 -6.73
N ASN A 187 5.55 -5.35 -7.38
CA ASN A 187 4.45 -6.24 -7.09
C ASN A 187 4.17 -7.15 -8.29
N PHE A 188 3.84 -8.40 -7.99
CA PHE A 188 3.20 -9.31 -8.93
C PHE A 188 1.72 -9.43 -8.58
N GLY A 189 0.86 -9.36 -9.57
CA GLY A 189 -0.57 -9.46 -9.39
C GLY A 189 -1.30 -10.23 -10.48
N VAL A 190 -2.51 -10.60 -10.15
CA VAL A 190 -3.44 -11.28 -11.07
C VAL A 190 -4.81 -10.62 -10.93
N ARG A 191 -5.46 -10.35 -12.07
CA ARG A 191 -6.88 -9.96 -12.13
C ARG A 191 -7.75 -11.13 -12.57
N PHE A 192 -8.95 -11.23 -12.00
CA PHE A 192 -9.94 -12.29 -12.26
C PHE A 192 -11.37 -11.78 -12.11
#